data_2a42c40ec09e9e29cbb3d9ed1cca581e
#
_entry.id   2a42c40ec09e9e29cbb3d9ed1cca581e
#
_cell.length_a   1.000
_cell.length_b   1.000
_cell.length_c   1.000
_cell.angle_alpha   90.00
_cell.angle_beta   90.00
_cell.angle_gamma   90.00
#
_symmetry.space_group_name_H-M   'P 1'
#
loop_
_entity.id
_entity.type
_entity.pdbx_description
1 polymer ?
#
loop_
_entity_poly.entity_id
_entity_poly.type
_entity_poly.pdbx_seq_one_letter_code
_entity_poly.pdbx_strand_id
1 'polypeptide(L)'
;MQRCDWVSQDPLYIAYHDNEWGVPETDSRKLFEMICLEGQQAGLSWITVLKKRENYRACFHQFDPVHIAAMQEEDVERLLQNTGIIRHRGKIQAIISNARAWLAMEQNGESFADFVWSFIDGQPQITQAASLDEIPTSTPASDALAKALKKRGFKFVGTTICYSFMQACGLVNDHITGCFCHPGEKHDSQIPE
;
A
#
# COMPACT_ATOMS: atom_id res chain seq x y z
N MET A 1 7.79 23.10 -10.71
CA MET A 1 6.81 22.02 -10.40
C MET A 1 7.06 21.58 -8.97
N GLN A 2 6.12 21.87 -8.08
CA GLN A 2 6.25 21.54 -6.65
C GLN A 2 5.75 20.12 -6.37
N ARG A 3 6.49 19.36 -5.57
CA ARG A 3 6.11 18.03 -5.05
C ARG A 3 5.90 18.09 -3.53
N CYS A 4 5.33 17.04 -2.97
CA CYS A 4 5.26 16.88 -1.53
C CYS A 4 6.68 16.82 -0.92
N ASP A 5 6.84 17.34 0.29
CA ASP A 5 8.16 17.51 0.92
C ASP A 5 8.86 16.19 1.28
N TRP A 6 8.14 15.06 1.34
CA TRP A 6 8.73 13.76 1.62
C TRP A 6 9.51 13.16 0.45
N VAL A 7 9.35 13.70 -0.77
CA VAL A 7 9.99 13.17 -1.97
C VAL A 7 11.46 13.62 -2.01
N SER A 8 12.37 12.66 -2.07
CA SER A 8 13.80 12.91 -2.24
C SER A 8 14.16 13.15 -3.72
N GLN A 9 15.45 13.30 -3.99
CA GLN A 9 15.97 13.39 -5.38
C GLN A 9 16.14 12.02 -6.05
N ASP A 10 15.78 10.92 -5.38
CA ASP A 10 15.85 9.58 -5.95
C ASP A 10 14.82 9.43 -7.08
N PRO A 11 15.25 9.08 -8.32
CA PRO A 11 14.35 8.97 -9.46
C PRO A 11 13.20 7.97 -9.26
N LEU A 12 13.45 6.88 -8.52
CA LEU A 12 12.44 5.89 -8.21
C LEU A 12 11.36 6.48 -7.29
N TYR A 13 11.76 7.26 -6.29
CA TYR A 13 10.85 7.91 -5.36
C TYR A 13 10.02 9.00 -6.05
N ILE A 14 10.67 9.77 -6.93
CA ILE A 14 9.98 10.79 -7.76
C ILE A 14 8.91 10.12 -8.64
N ALA A 15 9.26 9.05 -9.34
CA ALA A 15 8.33 8.34 -10.21
C ALA A 15 7.15 7.75 -9.43
N TYR A 16 7.40 7.20 -8.24
CA TYR A 16 6.36 6.68 -7.34
C TYR A 16 5.39 7.79 -6.91
N HIS A 17 5.92 8.93 -6.45
CA HIS A 17 5.10 10.08 -6.07
C HIS A 17 4.24 10.60 -7.23
N ASP A 18 4.86 10.76 -8.39
CA ASP A 18 4.23 11.43 -9.52
C ASP A 18 3.17 10.56 -10.21
N ASN A 19 3.32 9.23 -10.18
CA ASN A 19 2.53 8.33 -11.00
C ASN A 19 1.70 7.30 -10.22
N GLU A 20 2.04 7.01 -8.96
CA GLU A 20 1.38 5.94 -8.20
C GLU A 20 0.67 6.45 -6.94
N TRP A 21 1.38 7.17 -6.08
CA TRP A 21 0.86 7.59 -4.79
C TRP A 21 -0.36 8.50 -4.92
N GLY A 22 -1.45 8.14 -4.25
CA GLY A 22 -2.71 8.89 -4.30
C GLY A 22 -3.57 8.61 -5.54
N VAL A 23 -3.13 7.72 -6.43
CA VAL A 23 -3.93 7.29 -7.59
C VAL A 23 -4.86 6.15 -7.16
N PRO A 24 -6.19 6.26 -7.37
CA PRO A 24 -7.13 5.21 -6.98
C PRO A 24 -6.82 3.87 -7.64
N GLU A 25 -6.64 2.84 -6.83
CA GLU A 25 -6.42 1.46 -7.26
C GLU A 25 -7.65 0.61 -6.92
N THR A 26 -8.21 -0.07 -7.90
CA THR A 26 -9.41 -0.90 -7.75
C THR A 26 -9.18 -2.37 -8.09
N ASP A 27 -7.97 -2.74 -8.50
CA ASP A 27 -7.59 -4.14 -8.74
C ASP A 27 -7.26 -4.84 -7.43
N SER A 28 -7.98 -5.91 -7.11
CA SER A 28 -7.82 -6.66 -5.85
C SER A 28 -6.42 -7.21 -5.63
N ARG A 29 -5.73 -7.65 -6.69
CA ARG A 29 -4.36 -8.19 -6.58
C ARG A 29 -3.33 -7.09 -6.35
N LYS A 30 -3.48 -5.95 -7.01
CA LYS A 30 -2.61 -4.78 -6.77
C LYS A 30 -2.80 -4.23 -5.36
N LEU A 31 -4.03 -4.19 -4.88
CA LEU A 31 -4.32 -3.84 -3.49
C LEU A 31 -3.70 -4.83 -2.50
N PHE A 32 -3.76 -6.13 -2.80
CA PHE A 32 -3.10 -7.16 -2.00
C PHE A 32 -1.57 -6.98 -1.98
N GLU A 33 -0.95 -6.78 -3.13
CA GLU A 33 0.49 -6.49 -3.21
C GLU A 33 0.84 -5.29 -2.32
N MET A 34 0.08 -4.21 -2.42
CA MET A 34 0.40 -2.98 -1.70
C MET A 34 0.22 -3.13 -0.19
N ILE A 35 -0.84 -3.78 0.29
CA ILE A 35 -1.00 -3.99 1.75
C ILE A 35 0.12 -4.87 2.31
N CYS A 36 0.59 -5.85 1.55
CA CYS A 36 1.73 -6.67 1.95
C CYS A 36 3.03 -5.86 2.00
N LEU A 37 3.31 -5.05 0.97
CA LEU A 37 4.51 -4.20 0.92
C LEU A 37 4.51 -3.14 2.01
N GLU A 38 3.38 -2.52 2.29
CA GLU A 38 3.25 -1.55 3.39
C GLU A 38 3.53 -2.21 4.75
N GLY A 39 3.12 -3.44 4.94
CA GLY A 39 3.45 -4.22 6.15
C GLY A 39 4.95 -4.48 6.30
N GLN A 40 5.70 -4.58 5.21
CA GLN A 40 7.16 -4.74 5.25
C GLN A 40 7.86 -3.47 5.76
N GLN A 41 7.23 -2.32 5.62
CA GLN A 41 7.78 -1.03 6.04
C GLN A 41 7.91 -0.89 7.55
N ALA A 42 7.18 -1.63 8.37
CA ALA A 42 7.18 -1.46 9.81
C ALA A 42 8.61 -1.33 10.40
N GLY A 43 8.91 -0.19 11.03
CA GLY A 43 10.23 0.15 11.56
C GLY A 43 11.26 0.63 10.51
N LEU A 44 10.85 0.81 9.25
CA LEU A 44 11.72 1.21 8.14
C LEU A 44 11.13 2.39 7.37
N SER A 45 11.91 2.97 6.45
CA SER A 45 11.39 3.97 5.50
C SER A 45 10.75 3.30 4.28
N TRP A 46 9.76 3.96 3.69
CA TRP A 46 9.10 3.43 2.49
C TRP A 46 10.05 3.26 1.31
N ILE A 47 10.99 4.19 1.10
CA ILE A 47 11.97 4.07 0.00
C ILE A 47 12.80 2.79 0.12
N THR A 48 13.08 2.31 1.33
CA THR A 48 13.77 1.04 1.55
C THR A 48 12.97 -0.13 0.98
N VAL A 49 11.67 -0.17 1.21
CA VAL A 49 10.77 -1.20 0.66
C VAL A 49 10.59 -1.02 -0.84
N LEU A 50 10.38 0.21 -1.29
CA LEU A 50 10.18 0.53 -2.70
C LEU A 50 11.36 0.06 -3.57
N LYS A 51 12.59 0.25 -3.10
CA LYS A 51 13.81 -0.24 -3.79
C LYS A 51 13.90 -1.76 -3.87
N LYS A 52 13.19 -2.47 -3.01
CA LYS A 52 13.16 -3.93 -2.96
C LYS A 52 11.91 -4.52 -3.64
N ARG A 53 11.01 -3.68 -4.14
CA ARG A 53 9.69 -4.12 -4.67
C ARG A 53 9.82 -5.19 -5.76
N GLU A 54 10.71 -5.01 -6.74
CA GLU A 54 10.88 -5.99 -7.82
C GLU A 54 11.43 -7.32 -7.28
N ASN A 55 12.31 -7.30 -6.28
CA ASN A 55 12.78 -8.51 -5.62
C ASN A 55 11.65 -9.21 -4.85
N TYR A 56 10.78 -8.44 -4.17
CA TYR A 56 9.59 -9.00 -3.55
C TYR A 56 8.66 -9.68 -4.57
N ARG A 57 8.42 -9.03 -5.71
CA ARG A 57 7.61 -9.61 -6.79
C ARG A 57 8.21 -10.93 -7.29
N ALA A 58 9.51 -10.97 -7.52
CA ALA A 58 10.21 -12.18 -7.93
C ALA A 58 10.15 -13.30 -6.88
N CYS A 59 10.31 -12.95 -5.59
CA CYS A 59 10.31 -13.91 -4.48
C CYS A 59 8.91 -14.45 -4.15
N PHE A 60 7.87 -13.66 -4.36
CA PHE A 60 6.50 -13.97 -3.97
C PHE A 60 5.57 -14.15 -5.17
N HIS A 61 6.05 -14.81 -6.24
CA HIS A 61 5.25 -15.22 -7.40
C HIS A 61 4.42 -14.09 -8.02
N GLN A 62 5.02 -12.90 -8.18
CA GLN A 62 4.34 -11.70 -8.67
C GLN A 62 3.09 -11.33 -7.84
N PHE A 63 3.13 -11.60 -6.54
CA PHE A 63 2.02 -11.44 -5.60
C PHE A 63 0.75 -12.19 -6.02
N ASP A 64 0.91 -13.36 -6.60
CA ASP A 64 -0.21 -14.27 -6.83
C ASP A 64 -0.59 -14.97 -5.50
N PRO A 65 -1.77 -14.67 -4.92
CA PRO A 65 -2.14 -15.19 -3.61
C PRO A 65 -2.23 -16.71 -3.56
N VAL A 66 -2.60 -17.37 -4.68
CA VAL A 66 -2.70 -18.82 -4.76
C VAL A 66 -1.34 -19.46 -4.54
N HIS A 67 -0.33 -18.99 -5.26
CA HIS A 67 1.03 -19.52 -5.15
C HIS A 67 1.68 -19.16 -3.81
N ILE A 68 1.45 -17.93 -3.31
CA ILE A 68 1.98 -17.50 -2.00
C ILE A 68 1.38 -18.34 -0.88
N ALA A 69 0.07 -18.59 -0.90
CA ALA A 69 -0.61 -19.38 0.13
C ALA A 69 -0.11 -20.82 0.24
N ALA A 70 0.43 -21.36 -0.85
CA ALA A 70 1.01 -22.71 -0.92
C ALA A 70 2.46 -22.77 -0.38
N MET A 71 3.10 -21.65 -0.13
CA MET A 71 4.47 -21.59 0.40
C MET A 71 4.55 -22.21 1.80
N GLN A 72 5.66 -22.92 2.06
CA GLN A 72 5.89 -23.65 3.30
C GLN A 72 7.11 -23.11 4.06
N GLU A 73 7.45 -23.71 5.19
CA GLU A 73 8.56 -23.27 6.04
C GLU A 73 9.90 -23.29 5.29
N GLU A 74 10.11 -24.24 4.39
CA GLU A 74 11.32 -24.32 3.56
C GLU A 74 11.48 -23.09 2.67
N ASP A 75 10.37 -22.55 2.19
CA ASP A 75 10.36 -21.29 1.41
C ASP A 75 10.75 -20.11 2.29
N VAL A 76 10.24 -20.06 3.51
CA VAL A 76 10.59 -19.02 4.49
C VAL A 76 12.09 -19.05 4.78
N GLU A 77 12.64 -20.25 5.05
CA GLU A 77 14.09 -20.42 5.31
C GLU A 77 14.95 -19.95 4.12
N ARG A 78 14.52 -20.29 2.91
CA ARG A 78 15.20 -19.83 1.68
C ARG A 78 15.14 -18.30 1.54
N LEU A 79 13.98 -17.70 1.78
CA LEU A 79 13.78 -16.25 1.67
C LEU A 79 14.56 -15.47 2.72
N LEU A 80 14.78 -16.03 3.91
CA LEU A 80 15.63 -15.43 4.96
C LEU A 80 17.09 -15.26 4.52
N GLN A 81 17.53 -15.98 3.50
CA GLN A 81 18.88 -15.85 2.92
C GLN A 81 18.93 -14.83 1.77
N ASN A 82 17.79 -14.33 1.32
CA ASN A 82 17.73 -13.40 0.18
C ASN A 82 17.94 -11.96 0.64
N THR A 83 19.07 -11.36 0.27
CA THR A 83 19.42 -9.98 0.60
C THR A 83 18.60 -8.94 -0.17
N GLY A 84 17.87 -9.36 -1.20
CA GLY A 84 17.00 -8.50 -2.02
C GLY A 84 15.71 -8.12 -1.33
N ILE A 85 15.36 -8.77 -0.22
CA ILE A 85 14.19 -8.47 0.60
C ILE A 85 14.61 -8.23 2.05
N ILE A 86 13.66 -7.75 2.87
CA ILE A 86 13.89 -7.59 4.31
C ILE A 86 13.86 -8.98 4.95
N ARG A 87 15.01 -9.39 5.54
CA ARG A 87 15.19 -10.71 6.13
C ARG A 87 14.65 -10.77 7.56
N HIS A 88 13.34 -10.70 7.66
CA HIS A 88 12.60 -10.75 8.92
C HIS A 88 11.54 -11.84 8.82
N ARG A 89 11.71 -12.92 9.61
CA ARG A 89 10.82 -14.10 9.56
C ARG A 89 9.35 -13.74 9.70
N GLY A 90 9.00 -12.95 10.69
CA GLY A 90 7.61 -12.55 10.92
C GLY A 90 7.00 -11.78 9.75
N LYS A 91 7.78 -10.92 9.10
CA LYS A 91 7.33 -10.17 7.91
C LYS A 91 7.16 -11.08 6.69
N ILE A 92 8.04 -12.04 6.49
CA ILE A 92 7.92 -13.04 5.41
C ILE A 92 6.67 -13.90 5.63
N GLN A 93 6.51 -14.43 6.83
CA GLN A 93 5.34 -15.23 7.20
C GLN A 93 4.03 -14.44 7.09
N ALA A 94 4.07 -13.13 7.36
CA ALA A 94 2.91 -12.26 7.22
C ALA A 94 2.37 -12.22 5.79
N ILE A 95 3.24 -12.14 4.78
CA ILE A 95 2.80 -12.18 3.37
C ILE A 95 2.07 -13.49 3.06
N ILE A 96 2.57 -14.61 3.56
CA ILE A 96 1.94 -15.93 3.38
C ILE A 96 0.59 -16.00 4.09
N SER A 97 0.52 -15.54 5.35
CA SER A 97 -0.74 -15.46 6.10
C SER A 97 -1.76 -14.55 5.42
N ASN A 98 -1.31 -13.41 4.90
CA ASN A 98 -2.16 -12.47 4.19
C ASN A 98 -2.73 -13.09 2.90
N ALA A 99 -1.94 -13.86 2.17
CA ALA A 99 -2.40 -14.58 0.98
C ALA A 99 -3.50 -15.61 1.31
N ARG A 100 -3.32 -16.35 2.40
CA ARG A 100 -4.32 -17.33 2.87
C ARG A 100 -5.62 -16.63 3.30
N ALA A 101 -5.52 -15.50 3.98
CA ALA A 101 -6.68 -14.71 4.38
C ALA A 101 -7.41 -14.12 3.16
N TRP A 102 -6.66 -13.62 2.18
CA TRP A 102 -7.21 -13.11 0.92
C TRP A 102 -7.98 -14.18 0.15
N LEU A 103 -7.42 -15.39 0.04
CA LEU A 103 -8.10 -16.53 -0.60
C LEU A 103 -9.36 -16.95 0.14
N ALA A 104 -9.35 -16.92 1.48
CA ALA A 104 -10.56 -17.21 2.27
C ALA A 104 -11.66 -16.19 2.00
N MET A 105 -11.34 -14.92 1.82
CA MET A 105 -12.30 -13.89 1.42
C MET A 105 -12.91 -14.19 0.04
N GLU A 106 -12.07 -14.49 -0.95
CA GLU A 106 -12.50 -14.84 -2.31
C GLU A 106 -13.42 -16.08 -2.31
N GLN A 107 -13.06 -17.10 -1.56
CA GLN A 107 -13.87 -18.32 -1.43
C GLN A 107 -15.24 -18.06 -0.80
N ASN A 108 -15.35 -17.04 0.04
CA ASN A 108 -16.59 -16.59 0.65
C ASN A 108 -17.37 -15.58 -0.22
N GLY A 109 -16.88 -15.29 -1.44
CA GLY A 109 -17.51 -14.36 -2.36
C GLY A 109 -17.23 -12.89 -2.04
N GLU A 110 -16.27 -12.58 -1.17
CA GLU A 110 -15.85 -11.21 -0.88
C GLU A 110 -14.80 -10.75 -1.89
N SER A 111 -15.05 -9.67 -2.61
CA SER A 111 -14.01 -8.96 -3.38
C SER A 111 -13.14 -8.14 -2.44
N PHE A 112 -11.82 -8.33 -2.48
CA PHE A 112 -10.90 -7.56 -1.64
C PHE A 112 -10.96 -6.06 -1.97
N ALA A 113 -11.08 -5.70 -3.25
CA ALA A 113 -11.25 -4.30 -3.66
C ALA A 113 -12.53 -3.69 -3.08
N ASP A 114 -13.68 -4.36 -3.23
CA ASP A 114 -14.94 -3.87 -2.69
C ASP A 114 -14.89 -3.74 -1.16
N PHE A 115 -14.29 -4.73 -0.50
CA PHE A 115 -14.09 -4.70 0.94
C PHE A 115 -13.29 -3.48 1.39
N VAL A 116 -12.13 -3.25 0.79
CA VAL A 116 -11.24 -2.13 1.14
C VAL A 116 -11.93 -0.78 0.88
N TRP A 117 -12.54 -0.60 -0.28
CA TRP A 117 -13.20 0.64 -0.65
C TRP A 117 -14.48 0.93 0.18
N SER A 118 -15.09 -0.10 0.77
CA SER A 118 -16.29 0.07 1.62
C SER A 118 -16.03 0.94 2.86
N PHE A 119 -14.78 1.02 3.33
CA PHE A 119 -14.42 1.83 4.51
C PHE A 119 -14.44 3.34 4.26
N ILE A 120 -14.57 3.76 3.00
CA ILE A 120 -14.66 5.16 2.58
C ILE A 120 -15.85 5.38 1.64
N ASP A 121 -16.89 4.55 1.74
CA ASP A 121 -18.12 4.63 0.94
C ASP A 121 -17.88 4.61 -0.59
N GLY A 122 -16.80 3.93 -1.01
CA GLY A 122 -16.44 3.77 -2.42
C GLY A 122 -15.93 5.01 -3.13
N GLN A 123 -15.66 6.10 -2.40
CA GLN A 123 -15.21 7.37 -2.99
C GLN A 123 -13.87 7.82 -2.41
N PRO A 124 -12.88 8.20 -3.26
CA PRO A 124 -11.62 8.74 -2.79
C PRO A 124 -11.80 9.96 -1.91
N GLN A 125 -11.09 10.00 -0.79
CA GLN A 125 -11.05 11.18 0.07
C GLN A 125 -9.87 12.07 -0.32
N ILE A 126 -10.15 13.34 -0.64
CA ILE A 126 -9.13 14.32 -1.02
C ILE A 126 -8.94 15.27 0.14
N THR A 127 -7.74 15.34 0.68
CA THR A 127 -7.42 16.26 1.76
C THR A 127 -7.00 17.63 1.23
N GLN A 128 -7.07 18.64 2.08
CA GLN A 128 -6.68 20.01 1.75
C GLN A 128 -5.49 20.46 2.62
N ALA A 129 -4.64 19.51 3.00
CA ALA A 129 -3.45 19.80 3.80
C ALA A 129 -2.46 20.66 3.02
N ALA A 130 -1.98 21.73 3.62
CA ALA A 130 -0.96 22.60 3.03
C ALA A 130 0.47 22.14 3.33
N SER A 131 0.64 21.28 4.35
CA SER A 131 1.94 20.74 4.77
C SER A 131 1.78 19.32 5.30
N LEU A 132 2.92 18.62 5.43
CA LEU A 132 2.94 17.25 5.99
C LEU A 132 2.44 17.20 7.45
N ASP A 133 2.65 18.23 8.21
CA ASP A 133 2.23 18.29 9.62
C ASP A 133 0.71 18.27 9.80
N GLU A 134 -0.02 18.62 8.76
CA GLU A 134 -1.49 18.59 8.74
C GLU A 134 -2.04 17.22 8.34
N ILE A 135 -1.19 16.33 7.82
CA ILE A 135 -1.59 14.99 7.39
C ILE A 135 -1.60 14.04 8.58
N PRO A 136 -2.73 13.38 8.88
CA PRO A 136 -2.79 12.44 10.00
C PRO A 136 -1.98 11.18 9.72
N THR A 137 -1.63 10.44 10.76
CA THR A 137 -1.01 9.11 10.65
C THR A 137 -2.03 7.98 10.73
N SER A 138 -3.26 8.29 11.09
CA SER A 138 -4.40 7.37 11.14
C SER A 138 -5.71 8.14 11.11
N THR A 139 -6.78 7.46 10.77
CA THR A 139 -8.14 7.99 10.74
C THR A 139 -9.11 6.94 11.29
N PRO A 140 -10.37 7.30 11.62
CA PRO A 140 -11.38 6.30 11.96
C PRO A 140 -11.56 5.21 10.88
N ALA A 141 -11.44 5.56 9.61
CA ALA A 141 -11.50 4.59 8.51
C ALA A 141 -10.31 3.62 8.53
N SER A 142 -9.07 4.11 8.76
CA SER A 142 -7.90 3.23 8.89
C SER A 142 -7.97 2.34 10.13
N ASP A 143 -8.52 2.85 11.24
CA ASP A 143 -8.74 2.07 12.45
C ASP A 143 -9.71 0.91 12.19
N ALA A 144 -10.82 1.19 11.52
CA ALA A 144 -11.82 0.20 11.16
C ALA A 144 -11.27 -0.85 10.18
N LEU A 145 -10.53 -0.41 9.16
CA LEU A 145 -9.88 -1.28 8.18
C LEU A 145 -8.86 -2.21 8.88
N ALA A 146 -8.00 -1.65 9.74
CA ALA A 146 -7.02 -2.44 10.50
C ALA A 146 -7.69 -3.53 11.35
N LYS A 147 -8.75 -3.17 12.07
CA LYS A 147 -9.52 -4.11 12.89
C LYS A 147 -10.13 -5.22 12.05
N ALA A 148 -10.73 -4.86 10.92
CA ALA A 148 -11.39 -5.81 10.02
C ALA A 148 -10.38 -6.76 9.33
N LEU A 149 -9.22 -6.26 8.91
CA LEU A 149 -8.15 -7.07 8.34
C LEU A 149 -7.57 -8.05 9.37
N LYS A 150 -7.28 -7.58 10.58
CA LYS A 150 -6.79 -8.45 11.68
C LYS A 150 -7.78 -9.57 11.97
N LYS A 151 -9.08 -9.27 12.02
CA LYS A 151 -10.14 -10.27 12.25
C LYS A 151 -10.15 -11.34 11.15
N ARG A 152 -9.75 -11.02 9.92
CA ARG A 152 -9.64 -11.96 8.80
C ARG A 152 -8.31 -12.71 8.76
N GLY A 153 -7.39 -12.44 9.68
CA GLY A 153 -6.10 -13.14 9.78
C GLY A 153 -4.93 -12.43 9.08
N PHE A 154 -5.11 -11.21 8.61
CA PHE A 154 -3.99 -10.41 8.10
C PHE A 154 -3.04 -10.01 9.23
N LYS A 155 -1.75 -9.91 8.89
CA LYS A 155 -0.65 -9.56 9.79
C LYS A 155 0.07 -8.31 9.30
N PHE A 156 0.69 -7.57 10.22
CA PHE A 156 1.35 -6.29 9.95
C PHE A 156 0.40 -5.28 9.28
N VAL A 157 -0.80 -5.20 9.80
CA VAL A 157 -1.88 -4.33 9.30
C VAL A 157 -2.43 -3.42 10.41
N GLY A 158 -1.55 -2.82 11.20
CA GLY A 158 -1.95 -1.79 12.17
C GLY A 158 -2.52 -0.56 11.48
N THR A 159 -3.18 0.34 12.25
CA THR A 159 -3.86 1.51 11.67
C THR A 159 -2.93 2.42 10.89
N THR A 160 -1.68 2.63 11.35
CA THR A 160 -0.69 3.46 10.65
C THR A 160 -0.31 2.84 9.30
N ILE A 161 -0.11 1.52 9.25
CA ILE A 161 0.17 0.79 8.01
C ILE A 161 -1.06 0.85 7.08
N CYS A 162 -2.27 0.66 7.62
CA CYS A 162 -3.50 0.77 6.83
C CYS A 162 -3.68 2.18 6.27
N TYR A 163 -3.37 3.22 7.04
CA TYR A 163 -3.45 4.59 6.53
C TYR A 163 -2.45 4.85 5.41
N SER A 164 -1.19 4.40 5.57
CA SER A 164 -0.19 4.48 4.50
C SER A 164 -0.62 3.72 3.24
N PHE A 165 -1.25 2.56 3.42
CA PHE A 165 -1.85 1.79 2.33
C PHE A 165 -2.99 2.57 1.64
N MET A 166 -3.86 3.24 2.40
CA MET A 166 -4.94 4.06 1.86
C MET A 166 -4.39 5.23 1.04
N GLN A 167 -3.32 5.88 1.49
CA GLN A 167 -2.61 6.92 0.74
C GLN A 167 -2.00 6.37 -0.55
N ALA A 168 -1.28 5.26 -0.47
CA ALA A 168 -0.58 4.66 -1.60
C ALA A 168 -1.54 4.23 -2.71
N CYS A 169 -2.70 3.69 -2.35
CA CYS A 169 -3.71 3.17 -3.28
C CYS A 169 -4.81 4.17 -3.62
N GLY A 170 -4.66 5.43 -3.24
CA GLY A 170 -5.59 6.50 -3.61
C GLY A 170 -6.98 6.42 -3.00
N LEU A 171 -7.17 5.62 -1.93
CA LEU A 171 -8.38 5.72 -1.11
C LEU A 171 -8.41 7.08 -0.42
N VAL A 172 -7.24 7.60 -0.09
CA VAL A 172 -7.00 8.96 0.36
C VAL A 172 -5.98 9.60 -0.56
N ASN A 173 -6.22 10.81 -1.00
CA ASN A 173 -5.24 11.62 -1.72
C ASN A 173 -4.72 12.68 -0.77
N ASP A 174 -3.50 12.49 -0.27
CA ASP A 174 -2.80 13.36 0.66
C ASP A 174 -1.67 14.16 0.00
N HIS A 175 -1.70 14.33 -1.32
CA HIS A 175 -0.86 15.35 -1.93
C HIS A 175 -1.19 16.71 -1.32
N ILE A 176 -0.18 17.44 -0.85
CA ILE A 176 -0.39 18.76 -0.28
C ILE A 176 -0.92 19.75 -1.34
N THR A 177 -1.69 20.73 -0.90
CA THR A 177 -2.09 21.83 -1.78
C THR A 177 -0.83 22.54 -2.30
N GLY A 178 -0.79 22.84 -3.58
CA GLY A 178 0.44 23.32 -4.25
C GLY A 178 1.32 22.22 -4.84
N CYS A 179 1.13 20.94 -4.46
CA CYS A 179 1.74 19.84 -5.20
C CYS A 179 1.03 19.66 -6.56
N PHE A 180 1.79 19.57 -7.64
CA PHE A 180 1.19 19.45 -8.99
C PHE A 180 0.36 18.16 -9.16
N CYS A 181 0.50 17.17 -8.28
CA CYS A 181 -0.32 15.97 -8.27
C CYS A 181 -1.62 16.14 -7.47
N HIS A 182 -1.79 17.23 -6.73
CA HIS A 182 -3.03 17.49 -6.01
C HIS A 182 -4.19 17.69 -7.01
N PRO A 183 -5.34 17.04 -6.83
CA PRO A 183 -6.46 17.12 -7.79
C PRO A 183 -6.93 18.54 -8.09
N GLY A 184 -6.83 19.45 -7.12
CA GLY A 184 -7.18 20.87 -7.30
C GLY A 184 -6.24 21.65 -8.24
N GLU A 185 -4.98 21.21 -8.37
CA GLU A 185 -3.99 21.86 -9.22
C GLU A 185 -4.05 21.41 -10.69
N LYS A 186 -4.70 20.28 -10.97
CA LYS A 186 -4.79 19.73 -12.33
C LYS A 186 -5.78 20.46 -13.25
N HIS A 187 -6.58 21.39 -12.73
CA HIS A 187 -7.62 22.08 -13.49
C HIS A 187 -7.15 23.35 -14.22
N ASP A 188 -5.93 23.87 -13.92
CA ASP A 188 -5.46 25.12 -14.53
C ASP A 188 -4.57 24.96 -15.78
N SER A 189 -4.28 23.74 -16.22
CA SER A 189 -3.33 23.51 -17.31
C SER A 189 -3.92 23.04 -18.65
N GLN A 190 -5.25 23.06 -18.83
CA GLN A 190 -5.88 22.70 -20.11
C GLN A 190 -7.02 23.64 -20.48
N ILE A 191 -6.69 24.90 -20.83
CA ILE A 191 -7.48 25.66 -21.76
C ILE A 191 -6.50 26.17 -22.85
N PRO A 192 -6.40 25.52 -24.00
CA PRO A 192 -5.83 26.18 -25.18
C PRO A 192 -6.86 27.20 -25.71
N GLU A 193 -6.42 28.44 -25.90
CA GLU A 193 -7.14 29.42 -26.70
C GLU A 193 -7.31 28.97 -28.15
#